data_c04d195c8d3f6bbe0fc0500f93944d8a
#
_entry.id   c04d195c8d3f6bbe0fc0500f93944d8a
#
_cell.length_a   1.000
_cell.length_b   1.000
_cell.length_c   1.000
_cell.angle_alpha   90.00
_cell.angle_beta   90.00
_cell.angle_gamma   90.00
#
_symmetry.space_group_name_H-M   'P 1'
#
loop_
_entity.id
_entity.type
_entity.pdbx_description
1 polymer ?
#
loop_
_entity_poly.entity_id
_entity_poly.type
_entity_poly.pdbx_seq_one_letter_code
_entity_poly.pdbx_strand_id
1 'polypeptide(L)'
;MQTLQFLDIAVVVGFFIIIFSIAGYYAKKAGKSTEAFFLSGRNLPWYLAGSAMVATTFAADTPLAVTELVAKKGIAGNWLWWNLAIGGMLTVFFFAKLWRRAGIVTDVEFVELRYSGKAAAALRGFRAIYLGLFMNAIVMGWVHKAMEKIFRVTMPSLDPFMMVVILAAIVTVYAAASGLLGTARTDSFQFVFAMLGCILLAIIVVRLPEVGGTINMKTKLAGHLLDFFPRIGQVTVNGLAGGALTLSAGAFIAHVGLQWWSSWYPGSDPGGGGYVAQRMMSAKDEKHSLFATLWFMIAHYTLRPWPWILVALAALIVLPRAESPEALRLENPALYQRAEQAFENRELLVEGGENYQTPDFKAFYEKYENTVDPGVMYPKMMMRYLPTGLLGLLIAVFLAAYMSTIASQINWGTSYLINDLYRRF
;
A
#
# COMPACT_ATOMS: atom_id res chain seq x y z
N MET A 1 -3.86 -2.49 24.99
CA MET A 1 -4.34 -2.95 23.67
C MET A 1 -5.05 -4.29 23.88
N GLN A 2 -6.07 -4.58 23.10
CA GLN A 2 -6.75 -5.89 23.13
C GLN A 2 -5.79 -6.97 22.65
N THR A 3 -5.94 -8.18 23.19
CA THR A 3 -5.27 -9.39 22.68
C THR A 3 -6.18 -10.08 21.66
N LEU A 4 -5.60 -10.71 20.65
CA LEU A 4 -6.36 -11.49 19.66
C LEU A 4 -7.12 -12.62 20.36
N GLN A 5 -8.40 -12.71 20.09
CA GLN A 5 -9.27 -13.73 20.64
C GLN A 5 -9.45 -14.89 19.66
N PHE A 6 -9.96 -16.02 20.14
CA PHE A 6 -10.21 -17.20 19.30
C PHE A 6 -11.02 -16.87 18.04
N LEU A 7 -12.06 -16.03 18.15
CA LEU A 7 -12.89 -15.63 17.02
C LEU A 7 -12.09 -14.85 15.96
N ASP A 8 -11.16 -13.98 16.36
CA ASP A 8 -10.29 -13.24 15.43
C ASP A 8 -9.42 -14.21 14.63
N ILE A 9 -8.82 -15.17 15.31
CA ILE A 9 -7.98 -16.21 14.68
C ILE A 9 -8.84 -17.07 13.74
N ALA A 10 -10.02 -17.47 14.16
CA ALA A 10 -10.93 -18.27 13.33
C ALA A 10 -11.34 -17.53 12.03
N VAL A 11 -11.58 -16.21 12.12
CA VAL A 11 -11.88 -15.35 10.95
C VAL A 11 -10.67 -15.29 10.01
N VAL A 12 -9.46 -15.09 10.54
CA VAL A 12 -8.22 -15.07 9.74
C VAL A 12 -8.03 -16.42 9.03
N VAL A 13 -8.13 -17.52 9.75
CA VAL A 13 -7.96 -18.86 9.17
C VAL A 13 -9.03 -19.14 8.10
N GLY A 14 -10.30 -18.83 8.39
CA GLY A 14 -11.40 -19.00 7.44
C GLY A 14 -11.20 -18.20 6.16
N PHE A 15 -10.72 -16.96 6.28
CA PHE A 15 -10.38 -16.10 5.15
C PHE A 15 -9.28 -16.72 4.27
N PHE A 16 -8.22 -17.25 4.88
CA PHE A 16 -7.15 -17.94 4.14
C PHE A 16 -7.63 -19.22 3.45
N ILE A 17 -8.48 -20.01 4.10
CA ILE A 17 -9.08 -21.21 3.48
C ILE A 17 -9.82 -20.84 2.19
N ILE A 18 -10.60 -19.76 2.22
CA ILE A 18 -11.33 -19.28 1.03
C ILE A 18 -10.34 -18.87 -0.08
N ILE A 19 -9.32 -18.07 0.26
CA ILE A 19 -8.32 -17.60 -0.72
C ILE A 19 -7.57 -18.76 -1.37
N PHE A 20 -7.07 -19.69 -0.57
CA PHE A 20 -6.34 -20.86 -1.10
C PHE A 20 -7.25 -21.81 -1.90
N SER A 21 -8.51 -21.93 -1.53
CA SER A 21 -9.48 -22.70 -2.31
C SER A 21 -9.73 -22.08 -3.69
N ILE A 22 -9.91 -20.77 -3.75
CA ILE A 22 -10.05 -20.04 -5.03
C ILE A 22 -8.77 -20.23 -5.88
N ALA A 23 -7.59 -20.00 -5.30
CA ALA A 23 -6.32 -20.14 -6.00
C ALA A 23 -6.09 -21.55 -6.55
N GLY A 24 -6.33 -22.57 -5.72
CA GLY A 24 -6.20 -23.98 -6.10
C GLY A 24 -7.15 -24.38 -7.25
N TYR A 25 -8.38 -23.86 -7.24
CA TYR A 25 -9.33 -24.09 -8.31
C TYR A 25 -8.82 -23.58 -9.68
N TYR A 26 -8.12 -22.43 -9.69
CA TYR A 26 -7.60 -21.82 -10.93
C TYR A 26 -6.20 -22.30 -11.32
N ALA A 27 -5.46 -22.97 -10.44
CA ALA A 27 -4.09 -23.42 -10.68
C ALA A 27 -3.95 -24.28 -11.94
N LYS A 28 -4.87 -25.23 -12.16
CA LYS A 28 -4.87 -26.08 -13.37
C LYS A 28 -5.02 -25.30 -14.68
N LYS A 29 -5.70 -24.15 -14.64
CA LYS A 29 -5.88 -23.29 -15.83
C LYS A 29 -4.63 -22.45 -16.09
N ALA A 30 -3.96 -21.97 -15.03
CA ALA A 30 -2.75 -21.19 -15.13
C ALA A 30 -1.58 -21.96 -15.76
N GLY A 31 -1.42 -23.24 -15.41
CA GLY A 31 -0.32 -24.09 -15.90
C GLY A 31 -0.37 -24.51 -17.37
N LYS A 32 -1.37 -24.10 -18.17
CA LYS A 32 -1.53 -24.56 -19.57
C LYS A 32 -0.53 -23.91 -20.53
N SER A 33 -0.14 -22.67 -20.33
CA SER A 33 0.82 -21.95 -21.18
C SER A 33 1.38 -20.72 -20.45
N THR A 34 2.49 -20.18 -20.96
CA THR A 34 3.09 -18.91 -20.48
C THR A 34 2.07 -17.75 -20.55
N GLU A 35 1.30 -17.68 -21.62
CA GLU A 35 0.25 -16.67 -21.79
C GLU A 35 -0.90 -16.87 -20.79
N ALA A 36 -1.30 -18.11 -20.53
CA ALA A 36 -2.29 -18.42 -19.50
C ALA A 36 -1.77 -18.03 -18.10
N PHE A 37 -0.48 -18.27 -17.82
CA PHE A 37 0.13 -17.97 -16.53
C PHE A 37 0.31 -16.47 -16.27
N PHE A 38 0.89 -15.73 -17.22
CA PHE A 38 1.23 -14.31 -17.04
C PHE A 38 0.13 -13.33 -17.49
N LEU A 39 -0.75 -13.75 -18.42
CA LEU A 39 -1.80 -12.90 -18.99
C LEU A 39 -3.22 -13.48 -18.86
N SER A 40 -3.42 -14.53 -18.04
CA SER A 40 -4.75 -15.16 -17.85
C SER A 40 -5.42 -15.61 -19.17
N GLY A 41 -4.62 -15.91 -20.20
CA GLY A 41 -5.12 -16.21 -21.55
C GLY A 41 -5.87 -15.03 -22.21
N ARG A 42 -5.58 -13.81 -21.81
CA ARG A 42 -6.19 -12.55 -22.29
C ARG A 42 -7.72 -12.53 -22.24
N ASN A 43 -8.30 -13.03 -21.16
CA ASN A 43 -9.75 -13.17 -21.03
C ASN A 43 -10.30 -12.56 -19.71
N LEU A 44 -9.59 -11.58 -19.12
CA LEU A 44 -10.08 -10.91 -17.94
C LEU A 44 -11.15 -9.88 -18.28
N PRO A 45 -12.34 -9.94 -17.66
CA PRO A 45 -13.32 -8.89 -17.75
C PRO A 45 -12.83 -7.64 -16.98
N TRP A 46 -13.31 -6.45 -17.38
CA TRP A 46 -12.84 -5.16 -16.87
C TRP A 46 -12.89 -5.05 -15.33
N TYR A 47 -13.93 -5.56 -14.71
CA TYR A 47 -14.10 -5.46 -13.26
C TYR A 47 -13.07 -6.33 -12.50
N LEU A 48 -12.68 -7.49 -13.03
CA LEU A 48 -11.64 -8.32 -12.43
C LEU A 48 -10.24 -7.71 -12.67
N ALA A 49 -9.94 -7.30 -13.89
CA ALA A 49 -8.65 -6.71 -14.21
C ALA A 49 -8.42 -5.42 -13.41
N GLY A 50 -9.42 -4.54 -13.37
CA GLY A 50 -9.34 -3.29 -12.63
C GLY A 50 -9.31 -3.48 -11.11
N SER A 51 -10.12 -4.39 -10.55
CA SER A 51 -10.06 -4.70 -9.12
C SER A 51 -8.73 -5.33 -8.72
N ALA A 52 -8.13 -6.17 -9.59
CA ALA A 52 -6.79 -6.69 -9.34
C ALA A 52 -5.71 -5.59 -9.38
N MET A 53 -5.84 -4.58 -10.27
CA MET A 53 -4.95 -3.40 -10.24
C MET A 53 -5.07 -2.65 -8.92
N VAL A 54 -6.29 -2.39 -8.45
CA VAL A 54 -6.54 -1.70 -7.17
C VAL A 54 -6.01 -2.50 -5.98
N ALA A 55 -6.29 -3.80 -5.94
CA ALA A 55 -5.84 -4.68 -4.86
C ALA A 55 -4.31 -4.74 -4.78
N THR A 56 -3.62 -4.82 -5.92
CA THR A 56 -2.15 -4.81 -5.96
C THR A 56 -1.57 -3.49 -5.42
N THR A 57 -2.24 -2.37 -5.65
CA THR A 57 -1.85 -1.06 -5.11
C THR A 57 -2.40 -0.78 -3.72
N PHE A 58 -3.29 -1.62 -3.21
CA PHE A 58 -3.70 -1.67 -1.81
C PHE A 58 -2.73 -2.61 -1.08
N ALA A 59 -1.50 -2.20 -0.95
CA ALA A 59 -0.51 -2.93 -0.17
C ALA A 59 -0.66 -2.64 1.33
N ALA A 60 -0.03 -3.44 2.15
CA ALA A 60 -0.08 -3.27 3.62
C ALA A 60 0.46 -1.91 4.08
N ASP A 61 1.33 -1.28 3.31
CA ASP A 61 1.93 0.03 3.58
C ASP A 61 0.96 1.21 3.34
N THR A 62 -0.02 1.08 2.45
CA THR A 62 -0.81 2.22 1.97
C THR A 62 -1.64 2.89 3.08
N PRO A 63 -2.39 2.19 3.94
CA PRO A 63 -3.10 2.83 5.06
C PRO A 63 -2.14 3.49 6.07
N LEU A 64 -0.96 2.90 6.29
CA LEU A 64 0.08 3.44 7.17
C LEU A 64 0.66 4.73 6.59
N ALA A 65 1.00 4.72 5.29
CA ALA A 65 1.54 5.88 4.58
C ALA A 65 0.54 7.04 4.54
N VAL A 66 -0.75 6.76 4.26
CA VAL A 66 -1.80 7.79 4.31
C VAL A 66 -1.94 8.37 5.71
N THR A 67 -1.88 7.53 6.75
CA THR A 67 -1.93 7.99 8.15
C THR A 67 -0.74 8.88 8.48
N GLU A 68 0.45 8.51 8.05
CA GLU A 68 1.66 9.32 8.23
C GLU A 68 1.57 10.67 7.50
N LEU A 69 1.11 10.67 6.23
CA LEU A 69 0.93 11.90 5.45
C LEU A 69 -0.08 12.85 6.11
N VAL A 70 -1.22 12.32 6.56
CA VAL A 70 -2.24 13.11 7.26
C VAL A 70 -1.69 13.64 8.59
N ALA A 71 -0.97 12.83 9.35
CA ALA A 71 -0.40 13.23 10.63
C ALA A 71 0.66 14.33 10.49
N LYS A 72 1.48 14.29 9.43
CA LYS A 72 2.56 15.25 9.20
C LYS A 72 2.13 16.48 8.41
N LYS A 73 1.17 16.34 7.49
CA LYS A 73 0.87 17.36 6.46
C LYS A 73 -0.63 17.59 6.22
N GLY A 74 -1.50 17.02 7.05
CA GLY A 74 -2.94 17.10 6.86
C GLY A 74 -3.43 16.32 5.62
N ILE A 75 -4.70 16.51 5.27
CA ILE A 75 -5.32 15.87 4.09
C ILE A 75 -4.54 16.23 2.82
N ALA A 76 -4.09 17.48 2.70
CA ALA A 76 -3.30 17.97 1.57
C ALA A 76 -2.01 17.17 1.34
N GLY A 77 -1.46 16.51 2.37
CA GLY A 77 -0.30 15.62 2.24
C GLY A 77 -0.48 14.53 1.18
N ASN A 78 -1.71 14.11 0.92
CA ASN A 78 -1.99 13.09 -0.09
C ASN A 78 -1.76 13.57 -1.53
N TRP A 79 -1.63 14.86 -1.79
CA TRP A 79 -1.22 15.36 -3.11
C TRP A 79 0.18 14.90 -3.53
N LEU A 80 1.00 14.41 -2.60
CA LEU A 80 2.29 13.81 -2.94
C LEU A 80 2.14 12.57 -3.84
N TRP A 81 0.99 11.90 -3.83
CA TRP A 81 0.68 10.79 -4.72
C TRP A 81 -0.58 11.03 -5.58
N TRP A 82 -1.53 11.85 -5.16
CA TRP A 82 -2.74 12.17 -5.95
C TRP A 82 -2.44 12.88 -7.27
N ASN A 83 -1.32 13.60 -7.39
CA ASN A 83 -0.91 14.22 -8.65
C ASN A 83 -0.73 13.20 -9.79
N LEU A 84 -0.40 11.95 -9.48
CA LEU A 84 -0.23 10.87 -10.44
C LEU A 84 -1.57 10.47 -11.11
N ALA A 85 -2.71 10.88 -10.57
CA ALA A 85 -4.01 10.68 -11.19
C ALA A 85 -4.10 11.28 -12.59
N ILE A 86 -3.38 12.39 -12.86
CA ILE A 86 -3.33 13.04 -14.17
C ILE A 86 -2.74 12.08 -15.21
N GLY A 87 -1.55 11.54 -14.95
CA GLY A 87 -0.89 10.54 -15.81
C GLY A 87 -1.72 9.27 -15.99
N GLY A 88 -2.32 8.79 -14.92
CA GLY A 88 -3.22 7.64 -14.96
C GLY A 88 -4.46 7.86 -15.82
N MET A 89 -5.09 9.05 -15.79
CA MET A 89 -6.22 9.35 -16.66
C MET A 89 -5.82 9.45 -18.14
N LEU A 90 -4.61 9.94 -18.44
CA LEU A 90 -4.06 9.86 -19.79
C LEU A 90 -3.87 8.41 -20.22
N THR A 91 -3.42 7.54 -19.32
CA THR A 91 -3.31 6.10 -19.58
C THR A 91 -4.65 5.49 -19.95
N VAL A 92 -5.74 5.84 -19.24
CA VAL A 92 -7.10 5.36 -19.53
C VAL A 92 -7.50 5.67 -20.96
N PHE A 93 -7.43 6.93 -21.36
CA PHE A 93 -8.03 7.39 -22.61
C PHE A 93 -7.13 7.15 -23.83
N PHE A 94 -5.81 7.22 -23.68
CA PHE A 94 -4.89 7.14 -24.81
C PHE A 94 -4.15 5.80 -24.91
N PHE A 95 -3.80 5.15 -23.81
CA PHE A 95 -2.87 4.03 -23.83
C PHE A 95 -3.50 2.67 -23.51
N ALA A 96 -4.56 2.59 -22.70
CA ALA A 96 -5.11 1.32 -22.26
C ALA A 96 -5.53 0.40 -23.41
N LYS A 97 -6.14 0.93 -24.45
CA LYS A 97 -6.52 0.17 -25.66
C LYS A 97 -5.28 -0.26 -26.46
N LEU A 98 -4.26 0.59 -26.53
CA LEU A 98 -3.04 0.32 -27.28
C LEU A 98 -2.24 -0.83 -26.66
N TRP A 99 -2.11 -0.88 -25.34
CA TRP A 99 -1.50 -2.01 -24.65
C TRP A 99 -2.18 -3.34 -24.97
N ARG A 100 -3.51 -3.37 -24.96
CA ARG A 100 -4.23 -4.60 -25.33
C ARG A 100 -4.04 -4.98 -26.80
N ARG A 101 -4.01 -3.99 -27.69
CA ARG A 101 -3.79 -4.16 -29.15
C ARG A 101 -2.38 -4.62 -29.47
N ALA A 102 -1.37 -4.22 -28.69
CA ALA A 102 0.04 -4.54 -28.96
C ALA A 102 0.33 -6.05 -29.04
N GLY A 103 -0.47 -6.90 -28.39
CA GLY A 103 -0.36 -8.36 -28.49
C GLY A 103 0.87 -8.96 -27.81
N ILE A 104 1.68 -8.16 -27.14
CA ILE A 104 2.92 -8.55 -26.42
C ILE A 104 2.62 -9.17 -25.06
N VAL A 105 3.59 -9.86 -24.46
CA VAL A 105 3.46 -10.51 -23.15
C VAL A 105 3.87 -9.57 -22.02
N THR A 106 4.89 -8.73 -22.26
CA THR A 106 5.42 -7.77 -21.30
C THR A 106 5.54 -6.39 -21.93
N ASP A 107 5.45 -5.34 -21.14
CA ASP A 107 5.69 -3.97 -21.62
C ASP A 107 7.15 -3.72 -22.01
N VAL A 108 8.08 -4.51 -21.48
CA VAL A 108 9.51 -4.48 -21.87
C VAL A 108 9.71 -4.99 -23.32
N GLU A 109 8.91 -5.94 -23.76
CA GLU A 109 8.91 -6.44 -25.14
C GLU A 109 8.61 -5.33 -26.18
N PHE A 110 7.90 -4.28 -25.78
CA PHE A 110 7.60 -3.12 -26.61
C PHE A 110 8.86 -2.46 -27.19
N VAL A 111 10.00 -2.57 -26.51
CA VAL A 111 11.29 -2.04 -27.01
C VAL A 111 11.64 -2.64 -28.36
N GLU A 112 11.51 -3.96 -28.51
CA GLU A 112 11.81 -4.63 -29.78
C GLU A 112 10.66 -4.55 -30.80
N LEU A 113 9.45 -4.26 -30.37
CA LEU A 113 8.34 -3.93 -31.27
C LEU A 113 8.60 -2.56 -31.96
N ARG A 114 9.21 -1.63 -31.25
CA ARG A 114 9.46 -0.25 -31.72
C ARG A 114 10.82 -0.08 -32.40
N TYR A 115 11.83 -0.78 -31.92
CA TYR A 115 13.22 -0.67 -32.36
C TYR A 115 13.77 -2.04 -32.77
N SER A 116 14.85 -2.05 -33.53
CA SER A 116 15.46 -3.29 -34.05
C SER A 116 16.97 -3.35 -33.74
N GLY A 117 17.55 -4.52 -33.94
CA GLY A 117 18.98 -4.76 -33.85
C GLY A 117 19.48 -5.04 -32.43
N LYS A 118 20.79 -5.18 -32.28
CA LYS A 118 21.45 -5.59 -31.03
C LYS A 118 21.20 -4.61 -29.86
N ALA A 119 21.11 -3.31 -30.16
CA ALA A 119 20.87 -2.29 -29.16
C ALA A 119 19.47 -2.42 -28.54
N ALA A 120 18.44 -2.70 -29.34
CA ALA A 120 17.09 -2.93 -28.85
C ALA A 120 17.01 -4.19 -27.98
N ALA A 121 17.65 -5.29 -28.42
CA ALA A 121 17.73 -6.52 -27.64
C ALA A 121 18.47 -6.29 -26.30
N ALA A 122 19.61 -5.59 -26.32
CA ALA A 122 20.36 -5.26 -25.09
C ALA A 122 19.52 -4.40 -24.13
N LEU A 123 18.80 -3.38 -24.63
CA LEU A 123 17.92 -2.56 -23.82
C LEU A 123 16.76 -3.37 -23.22
N ARG A 124 16.17 -4.29 -23.99
CA ARG A 124 15.13 -5.21 -23.52
C ARG A 124 15.65 -6.07 -22.36
N GLY A 125 16.82 -6.71 -22.52
CA GLY A 125 17.43 -7.52 -21.48
C GLY A 125 17.81 -6.71 -20.24
N PHE A 126 18.39 -5.51 -20.42
CA PHE A 126 18.69 -4.61 -19.31
C PHE A 126 17.43 -4.22 -18.53
N ARG A 127 16.37 -3.78 -19.22
CA ARG A 127 15.11 -3.42 -18.56
C ARG A 127 14.48 -4.60 -17.84
N ALA A 128 14.56 -5.82 -18.39
CA ALA A 128 14.04 -7.02 -17.74
C ALA A 128 14.72 -7.27 -16.39
N ILE A 129 16.05 -7.13 -16.31
CA ILE A 129 16.80 -7.28 -15.06
C ILE A 129 16.50 -6.10 -14.12
N TYR A 130 16.60 -4.87 -14.62
CA TYR A 130 16.46 -3.68 -13.81
C TYR A 130 15.06 -3.57 -13.16
N LEU A 131 14.00 -3.72 -13.95
CA LEU A 131 12.63 -3.62 -13.46
C LEU A 131 12.17 -4.92 -12.76
N GLY A 132 12.46 -6.08 -13.38
CA GLY A 132 11.97 -7.37 -12.88
C GLY A 132 12.67 -7.86 -11.62
N LEU A 133 13.90 -7.44 -11.37
CA LEU A 133 14.66 -7.84 -10.18
C LEU A 133 14.91 -6.67 -9.24
N PHE A 134 15.71 -5.65 -9.64
CA PHE A 134 16.15 -4.61 -8.70
C PHE A 134 15.00 -3.73 -8.20
N MET A 135 14.25 -3.10 -9.10
CA MET A 135 13.14 -2.23 -8.71
C MET A 135 12.04 -3.02 -7.99
N ASN A 136 11.78 -4.23 -8.45
CA ASN A 136 10.79 -5.11 -7.86
C ASN A 136 11.18 -5.52 -6.42
N ALA A 137 12.46 -5.85 -6.18
CA ALA A 137 12.97 -6.17 -4.85
C ALA A 137 12.83 -4.97 -3.88
N ILE A 138 13.09 -3.74 -4.35
CA ILE A 138 12.90 -2.52 -3.54
C ILE A 138 11.43 -2.34 -3.15
N VAL A 139 10.51 -2.51 -4.10
CA VAL A 139 9.06 -2.40 -3.84
C VAL A 139 8.60 -3.46 -2.85
N MET A 140 9.00 -4.72 -3.04
CA MET A 140 8.68 -5.79 -2.09
C MET A 140 9.28 -5.51 -0.71
N GLY A 141 10.50 -5.00 -0.63
CA GLY A 141 11.19 -4.68 0.62
C GLY A 141 10.42 -3.69 1.48
N TRP A 142 9.88 -2.63 0.90
CA TRP A 142 9.11 -1.68 1.70
C TRP A 142 7.73 -2.22 2.11
N VAL A 143 7.10 -3.09 1.30
CA VAL A 143 5.86 -3.78 1.68
C VAL A 143 6.11 -4.74 2.84
N HIS A 144 7.27 -5.42 2.87
CA HIS A 144 7.72 -6.24 3.99
C HIS A 144 7.87 -5.40 5.27
N LYS A 145 8.52 -4.22 5.17
CA LYS A 145 8.68 -3.31 6.31
C LYS A 145 7.35 -2.79 6.86
N ALA A 146 6.39 -2.53 6.01
CA ALA A 146 5.06 -2.14 6.46
C ALA A 146 4.33 -3.29 7.18
N MET A 147 4.43 -4.51 6.66
CA MET A 147 3.83 -5.68 7.30
C MET A 147 4.49 -6.00 8.64
N GLU A 148 5.81 -5.83 8.75
CA GLU A 148 6.55 -5.92 10.01
C GLU A 148 5.99 -4.95 11.07
N LYS A 149 5.69 -3.69 10.68
CA LYS A 149 5.06 -2.72 11.59
C LYS A 149 3.67 -3.17 12.05
N ILE A 150 2.88 -3.76 11.17
CA ILE A 150 1.55 -4.29 11.51
C ILE A 150 1.68 -5.45 12.50
N PHE A 151 2.54 -6.44 12.23
CA PHE A 151 2.77 -7.56 13.15
C PHE A 151 3.25 -7.09 14.52
N ARG A 152 4.14 -6.11 14.57
CA ARG A 152 4.65 -5.51 15.79
C ARG A 152 3.56 -4.97 16.69
N VAL A 153 2.52 -4.34 16.11
CA VAL A 153 1.40 -3.78 16.87
C VAL A 153 0.35 -4.83 17.19
N THR A 154 0.09 -5.76 16.26
CA THR A 154 -1.02 -6.72 16.38
C THR A 154 -0.62 -8.02 17.09
N MET A 155 0.66 -8.41 17.00
CA MET A 155 1.20 -9.67 17.56
C MET A 155 2.55 -9.42 18.27
N PRO A 156 2.59 -8.60 19.32
CA PRO A 156 3.85 -8.17 19.95
C PRO A 156 4.66 -9.30 20.61
N SER A 157 4.06 -10.46 20.85
CA SER A 157 4.70 -11.64 21.42
C SER A 157 5.48 -12.49 20.41
N LEU A 158 5.34 -12.21 19.11
CA LEU A 158 6.01 -12.93 18.04
C LEU A 158 7.07 -12.03 17.39
N ASP A 159 8.14 -12.65 16.88
CA ASP A 159 9.15 -11.93 16.11
C ASP A 159 8.54 -11.44 14.78
N PRO A 160 8.42 -10.11 14.57
CA PRO A 160 7.76 -9.57 13.38
C PRO A 160 8.50 -9.87 12.08
N PHE A 161 9.84 -9.96 12.13
CA PHE A 161 10.67 -10.30 10.96
C PHE A 161 10.43 -11.74 10.54
N MET A 162 10.47 -12.69 11.49
CA MET A 162 10.22 -14.10 11.20
C MET A 162 8.79 -14.31 10.65
N MET A 163 7.80 -13.58 11.18
CA MET A 163 6.42 -13.61 10.68
C MET A 163 6.34 -13.17 9.21
N VAL A 164 7.07 -12.11 8.83
CA VAL A 164 7.14 -11.65 7.44
C VAL A 164 7.83 -12.69 6.55
N VAL A 165 8.91 -13.32 7.00
CA VAL A 165 9.60 -14.37 6.24
C VAL A 165 8.69 -15.57 5.97
N ILE A 166 7.98 -16.04 7.00
CA ILE A 166 7.01 -17.15 6.85
C ILE A 166 5.90 -16.75 5.86
N LEU A 167 5.34 -15.57 6.02
CA LEU A 167 4.28 -15.08 5.14
C LEU A 167 4.77 -14.94 3.69
N ALA A 168 5.99 -14.43 3.47
CA ALA A 168 6.61 -14.32 2.14
C ALA A 168 6.79 -15.70 1.49
N ALA A 169 7.22 -16.71 2.24
CA ALA A 169 7.33 -18.07 1.73
C ALA A 169 5.97 -18.64 1.31
N ILE A 170 4.94 -18.47 2.14
CA ILE A 170 3.56 -18.89 1.83
C ILE A 170 3.06 -18.20 0.54
N VAL A 171 3.28 -16.89 0.42
CA VAL A 171 2.85 -16.12 -0.76
C VAL A 171 3.60 -16.54 -2.02
N THR A 172 4.88 -16.87 -1.91
CA THR A 172 5.68 -17.35 -3.05
C THR A 172 5.12 -18.66 -3.61
N VAL A 173 4.80 -19.62 -2.73
CA VAL A 173 4.16 -20.88 -3.13
C VAL A 173 2.78 -20.64 -3.75
N TYR A 174 1.99 -19.76 -3.13
CA TYR A 174 0.68 -19.35 -3.63
C TYR A 174 0.78 -18.73 -5.04
N ALA A 175 1.67 -17.77 -5.25
CA ALA A 175 1.86 -17.08 -6.53
C ALA A 175 2.33 -18.04 -7.64
N ALA A 176 3.25 -18.95 -7.31
CA ALA A 176 3.76 -19.97 -8.22
C ALA A 176 2.66 -20.96 -8.66
N ALA A 177 1.70 -21.26 -7.78
CA ALA A 177 0.61 -22.18 -8.10
C ALA A 177 -0.53 -21.52 -8.89
N SER A 178 -0.90 -20.27 -8.56
CA SER A 178 -2.17 -19.68 -9.02
C SER A 178 -2.09 -18.92 -10.35
N GLY A 179 -0.91 -18.44 -10.76
CA GLY A 179 -0.74 -17.56 -11.92
C GLY A 179 -1.63 -16.31 -11.85
N LEU A 180 -1.65 -15.51 -12.93
CA LEU A 180 -2.40 -14.24 -12.93
C LEU A 180 -3.92 -14.42 -12.79
N LEU A 181 -4.50 -15.50 -13.33
CA LEU A 181 -5.96 -15.70 -13.26
C LEU A 181 -6.42 -15.97 -11.82
N GLY A 182 -5.69 -16.81 -11.10
CA GLY A 182 -5.98 -17.12 -9.71
C GLY A 182 -5.80 -15.89 -8.82
N THR A 183 -4.66 -15.19 -8.96
CA THR A 183 -4.40 -13.95 -8.19
C THR A 183 -5.44 -12.87 -8.48
N ALA A 184 -5.81 -12.60 -9.75
CA ALA A 184 -6.81 -11.59 -10.08
C ALA A 184 -8.21 -11.88 -9.48
N ARG A 185 -8.58 -13.14 -9.33
CA ARG A 185 -9.84 -13.56 -8.69
C ARG A 185 -9.79 -13.35 -7.18
N THR A 186 -8.72 -13.80 -6.53
CA THR A 186 -8.52 -13.57 -5.10
C THR A 186 -8.35 -12.10 -4.78
N ASP A 187 -7.62 -11.33 -5.59
CA ASP A 187 -7.44 -9.89 -5.45
C ASP A 187 -8.77 -9.14 -5.45
N SER A 188 -9.69 -9.50 -6.35
CA SER A 188 -11.01 -8.86 -6.41
C SER A 188 -11.85 -9.15 -5.17
N PHE A 189 -11.80 -10.38 -4.65
CA PHE A 189 -12.44 -10.75 -3.38
C PHE A 189 -11.80 -9.99 -2.21
N GLN A 190 -10.49 -10.01 -2.12
CA GLN A 190 -9.72 -9.31 -1.08
C GLN A 190 -10.00 -7.81 -1.06
N PHE A 191 -10.08 -7.16 -2.22
CA PHE A 191 -10.36 -5.73 -2.34
C PHE A 191 -11.73 -5.36 -1.73
N VAL A 192 -12.78 -6.14 -2.00
CA VAL A 192 -14.12 -5.88 -1.43
C VAL A 192 -14.08 -5.96 0.09
N PHE A 193 -13.49 -7.01 0.65
CA PHE A 193 -13.38 -7.18 2.10
C PHE A 193 -12.47 -6.13 2.74
N ALA A 194 -11.40 -5.75 2.04
CA ALA A 194 -10.50 -4.69 2.48
C ALA A 194 -11.23 -3.34 2.61
N MET A 195 -12.00 -2.99 1.59
CA MET A 195 -12.78 -1.75 1.64
C MET A 195 -13.84 -1.78 2.75
N LEU A 196 -14.57 -2.89 2.89
CA LEU A 196 -15.55 -3.05 3.97
C LEU A 196 -14.90 -2.91 5.35
N GLY A 197 -13.79 -3.58 5.60
CA GLY A 197 -13.07 -3.48 6.87
C GLY A 197 -12.58 -2.06 7.18
N CYS A 198 -11.98 -1.38 6.21
CA CYS A 198 -11.51 0.00 6.38
C CYS A 198 -12.66 0.99 6.59
N ILE A 199 -13.79 0.82 5.88
CA ILE A 199 -14.99 1.66 6.05
C ILE A 199 -15.60 1.43 7.43
N LEU A 200 -15.71 0.19 7.89
CA LEU A 200 -16.23 -0.13 9.23
C LEU A 200 -15.35 0.49 10.32
N LEU A 201 -14.02 0.35 10.22
CA LEU A 201 -13.11 1.01 11.16
C LEU A 201 -13.33 2.52 11.14
N ALA A 202 -13.39 3.16 9.98
CA ALA A 202 -13.60 4.60 9.87
C ALA A 202 -14.92 5.04 10.54
N ILE A 203 -16.01 4.29 10.32
CA ILE A 203 -17.32 4.58 10.96
C ILE A 203 -17.22 4.47 12.48
N ILE A 204 -16.58 3.41 12.99
CA ILE A 204 -16.45 3.18 14.43
C ILE A 204 -15.65 4.30 15.07
N VAL A 205 -14.45 4.63 14.53
CA VAL A 205 -13.58 5.63 15.16
C VAL A 205 -14.10 7.05 15.04
N VAL A 206 -14.82 7.39 13.97
CA VAL A 206 -15.47 8.71 13.85
C VAL A 206 -16.60 8.88 14.86
N ARG A 207 -17.28 7.80 15.25
CA ARG A 207 -18.37 7.79 16.22
C ARG A 207 -17.91 7.74 17.68
N LEU A 208 -16.61 7.62 17.95
CA LEU A 208 -16.09 7.63 19.34
C LEU A 208 -16.54 8.91 20.06
N PRO A 209 -16.86 8.84 21.37
CA PRO A 209 -17.22 10.02 22.17
C PRO A 209 -16.15 11.10 22.12
N GLU A 210 -14.88 10.70 22.15
CA GLU A 210 -13.72 11.59 22.08
C GLU A 210 -13.62 12.32 20.73
N VAL A 211 -14.10 11.71 19.64
CA VAL A 211 -14.12 12.31 18.30
C VAL A 211 -15.41 13.09 18.07
N GLY A 212 -16.56 12.50 18.43
CA GLY A 212 -17.86 13.15 18.41
C GLY A 212 -18.45 13.39 17.01
N GLY A 213 -18.06 12.57 16.02
CA GLY A 213 -18.48 12.68 14.64
C GLY A 213 -17.67 13.65 13.79
N THR A 214 -17.95 13.71 12.51
CA THR A 214 -17.19 14.54 11.54
C THR A 214 -17.30 16.04 11.81
N ILE A 215 -18.40 16.51 12.40
CA ILE A 215 -18.59 17.94 12.73
C ILE A 215 -17.65 18.32 13.87
N ASN A 216 -17.64 17.55 14.96
CA ASN A 216 -16.79 17.84 16.12
C ASN A 216 -15.29 17.58 15.79
N MET A 217 -14.99 16.65 14.90
CA MET A 217 -13.62 16.46 14.39
C MET A 217 -13.06 17.76 13.79
N LYS A 218 -13.89 18.54 13.06
CA LYS A 218 -13.47 19.82 12.48
C LYS A 218 -13.15 20.88 13.55
N THR A 219 -13.78 20.84 14.69
CA THR A 219 -13.52 21.81 15.79
C THR A 219 -12.33 21.40 16.66
N LYS A 220 -12.02 20.10 16.74
CA LYS A 220 -10.92 19.56 17.56
C LYS A 220 -9.58 19.55 16.86
N LEU A 221 -9.58 19.51 15.54
CA LEU A 221 -8.35 19.52 14.74
C LEU A 221 -8.01 20.94 14.27
N ALA A 222 -6.72 21.22 14.19
CA ALA A 222 -6.26 22.48 13.61
C ALA A 222 -6.73 22.58 12.15
N GLY A 223 -7.27 23.72 11.75
CA GLY A 223 -7.90 23.92 10.44
C GLY A 223 -7.02 23.56 9.26
N HIS A 224 -5.70 23.79 9.37
CA HIS A 224 -4.73 23.46 8.32
C HIS A 224 -4.60 21.95 8.02
N LEU A 225 -4.94 21.07 9.00
CA LEU A 225 -4.93 19.62 8.77
C LEU A 225 -6.10 19.17 7.89
N LEU A 226 -7.15 19.99 7.77
CA LEU A 226 -8.34 19.72 6.99
C LEU A 226 -8.30 20.34 5.59
N ASP A 227 -7.29 21.13 5.27
CA ASP A 227 -7.12 21.70 3.93
C ASP A 227 -6.97 20.57 2.90
N PHE A 228 -7.84 20.60 1.86
CA PHE A 228 -7.80 19.61 0.80
C PHE A 228 -6.64 19.85 -0.17
N PHE A 229 -6.37 21.11 -0.50
CA PHE A 229 -5.29 21.50 -1.40
C PHE A 229 -4.03 21.94 -0.64
N PRO A 230 -2.84 21.71 -1.19
CA PRO A 230 -1.61 22.30 -0.65
C PRO A 230 -1.69 23.82 -0.61
N ARG A 231 -1.12 24.43 0.42
CA ARG A 231 -0.97 25.86 0.50
C ARG A 231 0.19 26.32 -0.40
N ILE A 232 -0.03 27.40 -1.14
CA ILE A 232 1.02 28.02 -1.96
C ILE A 232 1.54 29.24 -1.20
N GLY A 233 2.85 29.27 -0.90
CA GLY A 233 3.45 30.37 -0.14
C GLY A 233 4.95 30.24 0.00
N GLN A 234 5.54 31.11 0.80
CA GLN A 234 6.95 31.00 1.16
C GLN A 234 7.14 29.80 2.10
N VAL A 235 7.99 28.88 1.69
CA VAL A 235 8.39 27.75 2.53
C VAL A 235 9.49 28.22 3.46
N THR A 236 9.25 28.27 4.76
CA THR A 236 10.31 28.48 5.74
C THR A 236 11.25 27.27 5.74
N VAL A 237 12.53 27.49 6.08
CA VAL A 237 13.64 26.54 5.96
C VAL A 237 13.35 25.15 6.59
N ASN A 238 12.39 25.04 7.50
CA ASN A 238 11.98 23.79 8.14
C ASN A 238 10.79 23.09 7.45
N GLY A 239 10.28 23.61 6.33
CA GLY A 239 9.18 22.95 5.56
C GLY A 239 7.85 22.77 6.33
N LEU A 240 7.78 23.23 7.58
CA LEU A 240 6.76 22.92 8.57
C LEU A 240 6.14 24.20 9.18
N ALA A 241 5.96 25.25 8.41
CA ALA A 241 5.13 26.35 8.88
C ALA A 241 3.70 25.83 9.06
N GLY A 242 3.39 25.33 10.26
CA GLY A 242 2.04 25.04 10.71
C GLY A 242 1.41 23.69 10.29
N GLY A 243 2.21 22.65 9.98
CA GLY A 243 1.66 21.28 9.82
C GLY A 243 0.88 21.01 8.52
N ALA A 244 0.61 22.01 7.67
CA ALA A 244 0.00 21.82 6.36
C ALA A 244 1.07 21.64 5.27
N LEU A 245 0.75 20.87 4.22
CA LEU A 245 1.60 20.82 3.03
C LEU A 245 1.66 22.21 2.39
N THR A 246 2.79 22.89 2.55
CA THR A 246 3.04 24.20 1.92
C THR A 246 4.10 24.05 0.85
N LEU A 247 3.78 24.49 -0.36
CA LEU A 247 4.67 24.45 -1.52
C LEU A 247 4.94 25.87 -2.01
N SER A 248 6.18 26.15 -2.45
CA SER A 248 6.43 27.36 -3.24
C SER A 248 5.65 27.28 -4.57
N ALA A 249 5.35 28.40 -5.18
CA ALA A 249 4.66 28.42 -6.47
C ALA A 249 5.39 27.58 -7.54
N GLY A 250 6.72 27.66 -7.58
CA GLY A 250 7.54 26.84 -8.49
C GLY A 250 7.46 25.35 -8.17
N ALA A 251 7.53 24.98 -6.90
CA ALA A 251 7.39 23.58 -6.49
C ALA A 251 5.99 23.03 -6.79
N PHE A 252 4.94 23.82 -6.59
CA PHE A 252 3.57 23.45 -6.94
C PHE A 252 3.41 23.21 -8.45
N ILE A 253 3.91 24.13 -9.28
CA ILE A 253 3.87 24.00 -10.74
C ILE A 253 4.66 22.77 -11.18
N ALA A 254 5.86 22.54 -10.62
CA ALA A 254 6.66 21.35 -10.93
C ALA A 254 5.92 20.06 -10.52
N HIS A 255 5.29 20.06 -9.35
CA HIS A 255 4.60 18.89 -8.81
C HIS A 255 3.35 18.54 -9.62
N VAL A 256 2.50 19.52 -9.92
CA VAL A 256 1.24 19.31 -10.67
C VAL A 256 1.47 19.30 -12.19
N GLY A 257 2.44 20.08 -12.69
CA GLY A 257 2.68 20.25 -14.12
C GLY A 257 3.69 19.27 -14.72
N LEU A 258 4.66 18.76 -13.94
CA LEU A 258 5.75 17.95 -14.45
C LEU A 258 5.85 16.59 -13.77
N GLN A 259 5.69 16.51 -12.45
CA GLN A 259 5.96 15.28 -11.69
C GLN A 259 5.01 14.12 -12.07
N TRP A 260 3.79 14.40 -12.44
CA TRP A 260 2.85 13.38 -12.93
C TRP A 260 3.34 12.67 -14.20
N TRP A 261 4.24 13.28 -14.96
CA TRP A 261 4.87 12.68 -16.15
C TRP A 261 6.01 11.74 -15.80
N SER A 262 6.71 11.99 -14.71
CA SER A 262 7.79 11.11 -14.26
C SER A 262 7.27 10.03 -13.32
N SER A 263 7.61 8.80 -13.61
CA SER A 263 7.28 7.68 -12.76
C SER A 263 8.48 7.25 -11.94
N TRP A 264 8.28 7.13 -10.64
CA TRP A 264 9.23 6.52 -9.72
C TRP A 264 8.79 5.09 -9.34
N TYR A 265 7.54 4.74 -9.62
CA TYR A 265 6.93 3.48 -9.23
C TYR A 265 6.43 2.73 -10.47
N PRO A 266 6.86 1.47 -10.70
CA PRO A 266 6.37 0.67 -11.81
C PRO A 266 4.84 0.53 -11.76
N GLY A 267 4.17 0.95 -12.83
CA GLY A 267 2.71 0.96 -12.90
C GLY A 267 2.05 2.32 -12.73
N SER A 268 2.77 3.35 -12.27
CA SER A 268 2.28 4.73 -12.24
C SER A 268 2.76 5.57 -13.43
N ASP A 269 3.49 4.95 -14.37
CA ASP A 269 3.95 5.63 -15.59
C ASP A 269 2.79 6.20 -16.39
N PRO A 270 2.92 7.42 -16.93
CA PRO A 270 2.03 7.89 -17.98
C PRO A 270 2.08 6.94 -19.17
N GLY A 271 0.93 6.42 -19.54
CA GLY A 271 0.85 5.36 -20.55
C GLY A 271 0.72 3.96 -19.95
N GLY A 272 0.97 3.81 -18.65
CA GLY A 272 0.93 2.55 -17.93
C GLY A 272 2.18 1.69 -18.15
N GLY A 273 2.66 1.06 -17.11
CA GLY A 273 3.81 0.14 -17.12
C GLY A 273 3.62 -0.96 -16.08
N GLY A 274 4.57 -1.86 -16.00
CA GLY A 274 4.61 -2.87 -14.96
C GLY A 274 3.36 -3.74 -14.87
N TYR A 275 2.91 -3.99 -13.64
CA TYR A 275 1.72 -4.82 -13.40
C TYR A 275 0.42 -4.17 -13.90
N VAL A 276 0.33 -2.83 -14.05
CA VAL A 276 -0.84 -2.16 -14.63
C VAL A 276 -0.94 -2.47 -16.12
N ALA A 277 0.18 -2.34 -16.85
CA ALA A 277 0.25 -2.75 -18.26
C ALA A 277 -0.07 -4.25 -18.43
N GLN A 278 0.45 -5.11 -17.56
CA GLN A 278 0.16 -6.53 -17.58
C GLN A 278 -1.36 -6.82 -17.48
N ARG A 279 -2.09 -6.11 -16.61
CA ARG A 279 -3.55 -6.28 -16.50
C ARG A 279 -4.29 -5.70 -17.70
N MET A 280 -3.83 -4.58 -18.26
CA MET A 280 -4.39 -4.05 -19.51
C MET A 280 -4.25 -5.05 -20.67
N MET A 281 -3.07 -5.67 -20.81
CA MET A 281 -2.80 -6.71 -21.84
C MET A 281 -3.58 -8.01 -21.59
N SER A 282 -3.93 -8.31 -20.33
CA SER A 282 -4.71 -9.48 -19.92
C SER A 282 -6.21 -9.34 -20.11
N ALA A 283 -6.70 -8.14 -20.39
CA ALA A 283 -8.12 -7.86 -20.58
C ALA A 283 -8.67 -8.60 -21.82
N LYS A 284 -9.97 -8.93 -21.78
CA LYS A 284 -10.66 -9.65 -22.86
C LYS A 284 -10.55 -8.96 -24.22
N ASP A 285 -10.70 -7.63 -24.25
CA ASP A 285 -10.59 -6.80 -25.44
C ASP A 285 -10.17 -5.36 -25.05
N GLU A 286 -10.04 -4.49 -26.05
CA GLU A 286 -9.63 -3.09 -25.87
C GLU A 286 -10.62 -2.27 -25.00
N LYS A 287 -11.92 -2.56 -25.11
CA LYS A 287 -12.97 -1.92 -24.31
C LYS A 287 -12.86 -2.34 -22.84
N HIS A 288 -12.64 -3.63 -22.61
CA HIS A 288 -12.39 -4.15 -21.25
C HIS A 288 -11.10 -3.60 -20.65
N SER A 289 -10.04 -3.40 -21.43
CA SER A 289 -8.80 -2.77 -20.98
C SER A 289 -9.02 -1.32 -20.53
N LEU A 290 -9.75 -0.53 -21.34
CA LEU A 290 -10.09 0.86 -20.99
C LEU A 290 -10.91 0.93 -19.69
N PHE A 291 -12.01 0.15 -19.59
CA PHE A 291 -12.85 0.19 -18.41
C PHE A 291 -12.15 -0.38 -17.16
N ALA A 292 -11.24 -1.35 -17.29
CA ALA A 292 -10.44 -1.84 -16.19
C ALA A 292 -9.55 -0.72 -15.61
N THR A 293 -8.87 0.01 -16.49
CA THR A 293 -7.99 1.11 -16.10
C THR A 293 -8.80 2.29 -15.52
N LEU A 294 -9.96 2.60 -16.10
CA LEU A 294 -10.85 3.62 -15.55
C LEU A 294 -11.36 3.27 -14.15
N TRP A 295 -11.81 2.02 -13.96
CA TRP A 295 -12.21 1.53 -12.64
C TRP A 295 -11.07 1.59 -11.63
N PHE A 296 -9.87 1.18 -12.06
CA PHE A 296 -8.67 1.33 -11.24
C PHE A 296 -8.48 2.77 -10.79
N MET A 297 -8.53 3.75 -11.70
CA MET A 297 -8.33 5.16 -11.37
C MET A 297 -9.36 5.69 -10.37
N ILE A 298 -10.65 5.38 -10.56
CA ILE A 298 -11.72 5.79 -9.66
C ILE A 298 -11.51 5.16 -8.27
N ALA A 299 -11.31 3.86 -8.21
CA ALA A 299 -11.18 3.15 -6.94
C ALA A 299 -9.90 3.55 -6.20
N HIS A 300 -8.79 3.73 -6.92
CA HIS A 300 -7.48 4.06 -6.34
C HIS A 300 -7.42 5.47 -5.77
N TYR A 301 -7.87 6.47 -6.52
CA TYR A 301 -7.69 7.87 -6.13
C TYR A 301 -8.91 8.48 -5.43
N THR A 302 -10.11 7.90 -5.61
CA THR A 302 -11.34 8.48 -5.07
C THR A 302 -11.94 7.66 -3.94
N LEU A 303 -12.10 6.33 -4.11
CA LEU A 303 -12.84 5.54 -3.13
C LEU A 303 -12.01 5.15 -1.90
N ARG A 304 -10.84 4.55 -2.11
CA ARG A 304 -10.09 3.95 -1.03
C ARG A 304 -9.38 4.90 -0.06
N PRO A 305 -8.97 6.15 -0.42
CA PRO A 305 -8.24 7.01 0.51
C PRO A 305 -9.07 7.47 1.71
N TRP A 306 -10.36 7.72 1.52
CA TRP A 306 -11.21 8.37 2.51
C TRP A 306 -11.35 7.61 3.84
N PRO A 307 -11.57 6.30 3.87
CA PRO A 307 -11.58 5.57 5.13
C PRO A 307 -10.27 5.73 5.91
N TRP A 308 -9.13 5.70 5.23
CA TRP A 308 -7.83 5.85 5.86
C TRP A 308 -7.58 7.26 6.39
N ILE A 309 -7.96 8.28 5.61
CA ILE A 309 -7.89 9.68 6.03
C ILE A 309 -8.74 9.91 7.29
N LEU A 310 -9.97 9.39 7.32
CA LEU A 310 -10.85 9.54 8.48
C LEU A 310 -10.29 8.85 9.73
N VAL A 311 -9.72 7.65 9.58
CA VAL A 311 -9.05 6.95 10.69
C VAL A 311 -7.83 7.74 11.16
N ALA A 312 -7.03 8.29 10.24
CA ALA A 312 -5.87 9.11 10.58
C ALA A 312 -6.26 10.37 11.36
N LEU A 313 -7.28 11.10 10.89
CA LEU A 313 -7.79 12.29 11.58
C LEU A 313 -8.35 11.96 12.97
N ALA A 314 -9.07 10.86 13.11
CA ALA A 314 -9.54 10.39 14.43
C ALA A 314 -8.36 10.01 15.33
N ALA A 315 -7.34 9.35 14.79
CA ALA A 315 -6.14 8.98 15.55
C ALA A 315 -5.41 10.20 16.11
N LEU A 316 -5.38 11.33 15.38
CA LEU A 316 -4.80 12.58 15.86
C LEU A 316 -5.53 13.18 17.06
N ILE A 317 -6.80 12.82 17.28
CA ILE A 317 -7.59 13.29 18.42
C ILE A 317 -7.41 12.37 19.63
N VAL A 318 -7.35 11.06 19.41
CA VAL A 318 -7.46 10.07 20.50
C VAL A 318 -6.14 9.43 20.93
N LEU A 319 -5.11 9.47 20.08
CA LEU A 319 -3.81 8.92 20.43
C LEU A 319 -2.84 10.01 20.88
N PRO A 320 -2.06 9.78 21.95
CA PRO A 320 -1.08 10.74 22.43
C PRO A 320 0.03 10.93 21.39
N ARG A 321 0.35 12.18 21.08
CA ARG A 321 1.48 12.57 20.23
C ARG A 321 1.96 13.97 20.60
N ALA A 322 3.20 14.30 20.21
CA ALA A 322 3.72 15.66 20.27
C ALA A 322 3.71 16.31 18.88
N GLU A 323 3.94 17.60 18.86
CA GLU A 323 4.06 18.36 17.61
C GLU A 323 5.32 17.96 16.81
N SER A 324 6.42 17.68 17.52
CA SER A 324 7.67 17.25 16.93
C SER A 324 8.48 16.36 17.88
N PRO A 325 9.49 15.61 17.37
CA PRO A 325 10.43 14.90 18.24
C PRO A 325 11.22 15.84 19.17
N GLU A 326 11.55 17.05 18.70
CA GLU A 326 12.24 18.07 19.49
C GLU A 326 11.41 18.52 20.69
N ALA A 327 10.07 18.67 20.52
CA ALA A 327 9.18 19.00 21.62
C ALA A 327 9.20 17.92 22.70
N LEU A 328 9.23 16.62 22.31
CA LEU A 328 9.38 15.52 23.27
C LEU A 328 10.71 15.53 24.00
N ARG A 329 11.78 15.84 23.26
CA ARG A 329 13.12 15.94 23.86
C ARG A 329 13.22 17.06 24.89
N LEU A 330 12.55 18.18 24.65
CA LEU A 330 12.46 19.29 25.61
C LEU A 330 11.57 18.97 26.81
N GLU A 331 10.49 18.21 26.60
CA GLU A 331 9.56 17.79 27.65
C GLU A 331 10.25 16.90 28.70
N ASN A 332 10.99 15.88 28.25
CA ASN A 332 11.77 15.00 29.13
C ASN A 332 12.96 14.36 28.39
N PRO A 333 14.17 14.96 28.47
CA PRO A 333 15.35 14.45 27.76
C PRO A 333 15.74 13.02 28.14
N ALA A 334 15.57 12.63 29.41
CA ALA A 334 15.95 11.31 29.87
C ALA A 334 14.99 10.23 29.35
N LEU A 335 13.68 10.48 29.38
CA LEU A 335 12.69 9.56 28.80
C LEU A 335 12.81 9.52 27.27
N TYR A 336 13.13 10.64 26.63
CA TYR A 336 13.35 10.69 25.18
C TYR A 336 14.49 9.78 24.75
N GLN A 337 15.66 9.88 25.37
CA GLN A 337 16.81 9.04 25.07
C GLN A 337 16.51 7.56 25.27
N ARG A 338 15.82 7.20 26.35
CA ARG A 338 15.38 5.81 26.59
C ARG A 338 14.36 5.33 25.57
N ALA A 339 13.42 6.20 25.16
CA ALA A 339 12.42 5.87 24.15
C ALA A 339 13.07 5.67 22.77
N GLU A 340 14.06 6.49 22.43
CA GLU A 340 14.86 6.35 21.21
C GLU A 340 15.63 5.02 21.19
N GLN A 341 16.30 4.67 22.26
CA GLN A 341 16.98 3.37 22.40
C GLN A 341 16.02 2.19 22.29
N ALA A 342 14.85 2.27 22.95
CA ALA A 342 13.84 1.23 22.85
C ALA A 342 13.15 1.16 21.47
N PHE A 343 13.14 2.25 20.73
CA PHE A 343 12.64 2.27 19.36
C PHE A 343 13.59 1.59 18.38
N GLU A 344 14.90 1.78 18.57
CA GLU A 344 15.96 1.12 17.81
C GLU A 344 16.14 -0.33 18.22
N ASN A 345 16.18 -0.62 19.53
CA ASN A 345 16.27 -1.96 20.08
C ASN A 345 15.03 -2.30 20.95
N ARG A 346 14.07 -2.98 20.34
CA ARG A 346 12.78 -3.28 20.99
C ARG A 346 12.83 -4.41 22.02
N GLU A 347 13.89 -5.18 22.07
CA GLU A 347 14.11 -6.16 23.15
C GLU A 347 14.10 -5.46 24.50
N LEU A 348 14.55 -4.20 24.55
CA LEU A 348 14.50 -3.39 25.75
C LEU A 348 13.08 -3.19 26.31
N LEU A 349 12.04 -3.24 25.47
CA LEU A 349 10.65 -3.14 25.92
C LEU A 349 10.16 -4.40 26.63
N VAL A 350 10.83 -5.53 26.45
CA VAL A 350 10.48 -6.81 27.04
C VAL A 350 11.49 -7.18 28.14
N GLU A 351 12.79 -7.06 27.84
CA GLU A 351 13.89 -7.54 28.68
C GLU A 351 14.67 -6.43 29.40
N GLY A 352 14.40 -5.16 29.07
CA GLY A 352 15.16 -3.99 29.56
C GLY A 352 14.98 -3.64 31.03
N GLY A 353 14.33 -4.51 31.84
CA GLY A 353 14.14 -4.35 33.26
C GLY A 353 13.12 -3.30 33.67
N GLU A 354 13.04 -3.00 34.99
CA GLU A 354 12.01 -2.12 35.57
C GLU A 354 11.94 -0.75 34.93
N ASN A 355 13.08 -0.18 34.48
CA ASN A 355 13.14 1.14 33.89
C ASN A 355 12.32 1.29 32.59
N TYR A 356 12.12 0.20 31.83
CA TYR A 356 11.34 0.19 30.58
C TYR A 356 9.91 -0.32 30.78
N GLN A 357 9.56 -0.74 32.02
CA GLN A 357 8.24 -1.28 32.36
C GLN A 357 7.36 -0.31 33.16
N THR A 358 7.91 0.85 33.59
CA THR A 358 7.14 1.84 34.36
C THR A 358 5.96 2.40 33.55
N PRO A 359 4.82 2.69 34.17
CA PRO A 359 3.67 3.31 33.50
C PRO A 359 4.04 4.62 32.79
N ASP A 360 4.86 5.45 33.41
CA ASP A 360 5.31 6.73 32.87
C ASP A 360 6.16 6.54 31.60
N PHE A 361 7.08 5.57 31.61
CA PHE A 361 7.85 5.26 30.42
C PHE A 361 6.95 4.74 29.29
N LYS A 362 6.04 3.82 29.57
CA LYS A 362 5.12 3.26 28.57
C LYS A 362 4.24 4.33 27.93
N ALA A 363 3.71 5.26 28.73
CA ALA A 363 2.92 6.39 28.24
C ALA A 363 3.78 7.32 27.37
N PHE A 364 5.00 7.65 27.81
CA PHE A 364 5.93 8.47 27.05
C PHE A 364 6.37 7.77 25.76
N TYR A 365 6.65 6.46 25.80
CA TYR A 365 7.04 5.68 24.63
C TYR A 365 5.91 5.61 23.59
N GLU A 366 4.65 5.44 23.99
CA GLU A 366 3.52 5.50 23.06
C GLU A 366 3.46 6.87 22.36
N LYS A 367 3.65 7.95 23.12
CA LYS A 367 3.67 9.33 22.60
C LYS A 367 4.85 9.54 21.65
N TYR A 368 6.04 9.03 21.99
CA TYR A 368 7.23 9.06 21.18
C TYR A 368 7.03 8.31 19.85
N GLU A 369 6.59 7.05 19.90
CA GLU A 369 6.37 6.22 18.72
C GLU A 369 5.35 6.83 17.76
N ASN A 370 4.22 7.36 18.26
CA ASN A 370 3.21 8.03 17.44
C ASN A 370 3.72 9.34 16.81
N THR A 371 4.73 9.96 17.40
CA THR A 371 5.34 11.22 16.89
C THR A 371 6.39 10.91 15.82
N VAL A 372 7.25 9.95 16.07
CA VAL A 372 8.38 9.60 15.17
C VAL A 372 7.89 8.75 13.99
N ASP A 373 7.00 7.81 14.23
CA ASP A 373 6.42 6.91 13.21
C ASP A 373 4.88 6.94 13.23
N PRO A 374 4.23 8.01 12.76
CA PRO A 374 2.78 8.13 12.80
C PRO A 374 2.02 7.03 12.04
N GLY A 375 2.67 6.32 11.12
CA GLY A 375 2.06 5.19 10.42
C GLY A 375 1.55 4.08 11.35
N VAL A 376 2.17 3.90 12.52
CA VAL A 376 1.73 2.90 13.52
C VAL A 376 0.39 3.25 14.17
N MET A 377 -0.07 4.48 14.06
CA MET A 377 -1.37 4.89 14.63
C MET A 377 -2.53 4.13 13.98
N TYR A 378 -2.45 3.79 12.68
CA TYR A 378 -3.52 3.02 12.03
C TYR A 378 -3.74 1.64 12.67
N PRO A 379 -2.74 0.74 12.76
CA PRO A 379 -2.91 -0.53 13.45
C PRO A 379 -3.21 -0.37 14.96
N LYS A 380 -2.74 0.70 15.63
CA LYS A 380 -3.15 0.98 17.02
C LYS A 380 -4.64 1.30 17.14
N MET A 381 -5.21 2.07 16.20
CA MET A 381 -6.65 2.33 16.14
C MET A 381 -7.45 1.03 15.95
N MET A 382 -6.97 0.13 15.10
CA MET A 382 -7.59 -1.20 14.93
C MET A 382 -7.62 -1.96 16.25
N MET A 383 -6.44 -2.11 16.89
CA MET A 383 -6.29 -2.89 18.12
C MET A 383 -7.03 -2.28 19.34
N ARG A 384 -7.30 -0.98 19.32
CA ARG A 384 -7.97 -0.30 20.44
C ARG A 384 -9.48 -0.29 20.32
N TYR A 385 -10.02 -0.18 19.10
CA TYR A 385 -11.43 0.16 18.92
C TYR A 385 -12.26 -0.87 18.13
N LEU A 386 -11.63 -1.84 17.44
CA LEU A 386 -12.42 -2.86 16.75
C LEU A 386 -12.88 -3.94 17.73
N PRO A 387 -14.17 -4.32 17.68
CA PRO A 387 -14.64 -5.49 18.42
C PRO A 387 -14.06 -6.78 17.85
N THR A 388 -14.05 -7.81 18.69
CA THR A 388 -13.67 -9.18 18.33
C THR A 388 -14.41 -9.65 17.07
N GLY A 389 -13.72 -10.35 16.18
CA GLY A 389 -14.20 -10.78 14.87
C GLY A 389 -13.99 -9.73 13.78
N LEU A 390 -14.32 -8.45 14.01
CA LEU A 390 -13.97 -7.37 13.07
C LEU A 390 -12.47 -7.06 13.10
N LEU A 391 -11.83 -7.19 14.27
CA LEU A 391 -10.38 -7.09 14.39
C LEU A 391 -9.71 -8.19 13.58
N GLY A 392 -10.14 -9.44 13.73
CA GLY A 392 -9.67 -10.57 12.94
C GLY A 392 -9.88 -10.38 11.43
N LEU A 393 -11.03 -9.84 11.03
CA LEU A 393 -11.30 -9.51 9.63
C LEU A 393 -10.31 -8.47 9.09
N LEU A 394 -10.04 -7.40 9.83
CA LEU A 394 -9.14 -6.36 9.35
C LEU A 394 -7.68 -6.82 9.34
N ILE A 395 -7.26 -7.68 10.27
CA ILE A 395 -5.96 -8.35 10.22
C ILE A 395 -5.86 -9.24 8.97
N ALA A 396 -6.88 -10.06 8.69
CA ALA A 396 -6.94 -10.86 7.48
C ALA A 396 -6.86 -10.02 6.21
N VAL A 397 -7.48 -8.84 6.20
CA VAL A 397 -7.39 -7.85 5.12
C VAL A 397 -5.96 -7.35 4.90
N PHE A 398 -5.22 -7.04 5.96
CA PHE A 398 -3.82 -6.60 5.82
C PHE A 398 -2.91 -7.73 5.32
N LEU A 399 -3.12 -8.94 5.82
CA LEU A 399 -2.43 -10.14 5.31
C LEU A 399 -2.75 -10.36 3.82
N ALA A 400 -4.01 -10.20 3.43
CA ALA A 400 -4.44 -10.31 2.05
C ALA A 400 -3.86 -9.20 1.16
N ALA A 401 -3.85 -7.96 1.62
CA ALA A 401 -3.25 -6.83 0.91
C ALA A 401 -1.75 -7.04 0.66
N TYR A 402 -1.04 -7.54 1.67
CA TYR A 402 0.34 -7.98 1.52
C TYR A 402 0.47 -9.09 0.47
N MET A 403 -0.35 -10.16 0.57
CA MET A 403 -0.31 -11.29 -0.36
C MET A 403 -0.59 -10.88 -1.80
N SER A 404 -1.61 -10.06 -2.03
CA SER A 404 -1.98 -9.56 -3.36
C SER A 404 -0.82 -8.80 -4.00
N THR A 405 -0.19 -7.89 -3.25
CA THR A 405 0.93 -7.10 -3.75
C THR A 405 2.14 -7.98 -4.04
N ILE A 406 2.60 -8.79 -3.07
CA ILE A 406 3.79 -9.62 -3.25
C ILE A 406 3.59 -10.66 -4.36
N ALA A 407 2.44 -11.34 -4.43
CA ALA A 407 2.13 -12.29 -5.50
C ALA A 407 2.13 -11.63 -6.88
N SER A 408 1.58 -10.42 -6.98
CA SER A 408 1.59 -9.64 -8.23
C SER A 408 3.00 -9.22 -8.63
N GLN A 409 3.82 -8.77 -7.69
CA GLN A 409 5.21 -8.39 -7.93
C GLN A 409 6.05 -9.61 -8.37
N ILE A 410 5.90 -10.76 -7.72
CA ILE A 410 6.56 -12.01 -8.11
C ILE A 410 6.13 -12.42 -9.53
N ASN A 411 4.83 -12.44 -9.83
CA ASN A 411 4.31 -12.83 -11.14
C ASN A 411 4.81 -11.88 -12.24
N TRP A 412 4.73 -10.58 -12.01
CA TRP A 412 5.19 -9.56 -12.94
C TRP A 412 6.71 -9.61 -13.15
N GLY A 413 7.52 -9.60 -12.09
CA GLY A 413 8.99 -9.69 -12.21
C GLY A 413 9.45 -10.96 -12.89
N THR A 414 8.83 -12.10 -12.54
CA THR A 414 9.11 -13.38 -13.20
C THR A 414 8.76 -13.36 -14.68
N SER A 415 7.68 -12.67 -15.09
CA SER A 415 7.31 -12.54 -16.51
C SER A 415 8.41 -11.89 -17.32
N TYR A 416 9.09 -10.88 -16.78
CA TYR A 416 10.23 -10.23 -17.46
C TYR A 416 11.44 -11.15 -17.54
N LEU A 417 11.81 -11.81 -16.43
CA LEU A 417 12.95 -12.71 -16.42
C LEU A 417 12.75 -13.93 -17.35
N ILE A 418 11.54 -14.46 -17.42
CA ILE A 418 11.23 -15.60 -18.28
C ILE A 418 11.07 -15.16 -19.75
N ASN A 419 10.22 -14.15 -20.03
CA ASN A 419 9.88 -13.79 -21.41
C ASN A 419 10.98 -12.96 -22.09
N ASP A 420 11.58 -12.00 -21.37
CA ASP A 420 12.45 -11.00 -21.97
C ASP A 420 13.94 -11.29 -21.79
N LEU A 421 14.29 -12.20 -20.86
CA LEU A 421 15.66 -12.64 -20.67
C LEU A 421 15.83 -14.11 -21.11
N TYR A 422 15.27 -15.07 -20.36
CA TYR A 422 15.52 -16.50 -20.59
C TYR A 422 15.06 -17.02 -21.96
N ARG A 423 13.85 -16.64 -22.42
CA ARG A 423 13.32 -17.09 -23.72
C ARG A 423 13.85 -16.29 -24.89
N ARG A 424 14.33 -15.08 -24.65
CA ARG A 424 14.80 -14.17 -25.69
C ARG A 424 16.29 -14.39 -26.02
N PHE A 425 17.10 -14.76 -25.02
CA PHE A 425 18.54 -14.98 -25.13
C PHE A 425 18.91 -16.45 -24.87
#